data_7f84337b6f0f6ae4b022e18e17c3d610
#
_entry.id   7f84337b6f0f6ae4b022e18e17c3d610
#
_cell.length_a   1.000
_cell.length_b   1.000
_cell.length_c   1.000
_cell.angle_alpha   90.00
_cell.angle_beta   90.00
_cell.angle_gamma   90.00
#
_symmetry.space_group_name_H-M   'P 1'
#
loop_
_entity.id
_entity.type
_entity.pdbx_description
1 polymer ?
#
loop_
_entity_poly.entity_id
_entity_poly.type
_entity_poly.pdbx_seq_one_letter_code
_entity_poly.pdbx_strand_id
1 'polypeptide(L)'
;MQSARLLPFDPIVLVQDVLKRWLVVVLAALAVGIGTYIYTDATYAPVYRTTTTFVVTTRGSSTSVYSNLSSTSNLAGLFTELLNSSIMRKTIMQETDISSFDGTIDTAVVPNTNLITMTVTDSDPRMAFLAAQAIIEHHESLTYQVIDDIGLEVLQYPAVPTSPTNQNFAFRQMKKAAVIAALAATALLAILSYLRDAVRSGTEVREKLDCSYLGEISHERKYKTVFALLRRKKTSILITNPVTSFRFVESIRKLRRRVEQHMDGGKVLIVTSLLENEGKSTVAVNLALAMEQKGKRVLLIDCDLRKPACGMVLGQSKFTYGLNDILGGKENLSECFLRYQNSDMYMLLARRGEQNTGDLLISPRMNALLDWARECFDFIVLDLPPMSAASDAEGMADLADASLLVVRQNAAAAPALNNAVASLDGHKAKVLGCVLNNVYATQLSTGQNYGGYSKYSHYGHYGNYGSGGSRK
;
A
#
# COMPACT_ATOMS: atom_id res chain seq x y z
N MET A 1 14.53 -15.18 -32.52
CA MET A 1 13.48 -15.46 -31.55
C MET A 1 14.13 -15.44 -30.16
N GLN A 2 14.12 -14.28 -29.47
CA GLN A 2 14.54 -14.17 -28.09
C GLN A 2 13.45 -14.84 -27.24
N SER A 3 13.79 -15.96 -26.63
CA SER A 3 12.92 -16.58 -25.60
C SER A 3 12.65 -15.54 -24.52
N ALA A 4 11.37 -15.19 -24.32
CA ALA A 4 10.93 -14.39 -23.20
C ALA A 4 11.36 -15.11 -21.91
N ARG A 5 12.54 -14.78 -21.36
CA ARG A 5 12.92 -15.23 -20.03
C ARG A 5 11.93 -14.57 -19.05
N LEU A 6 11.09 -15.40 -18.47
CA LEU A 6 10.23 -14.97 -17.36
C LEU A 6 11.14 -14.31 -16.32
N LEU A 7 10.89 -13.03 -16.07
CA LEU A 7 11.60 -12.27 -15.04
C LEU A 7 11.50 -13.02 -13.71
N PRO A 8 12.58 -13.16 -12.94
CA PRO A 8 12.55 -13.88 -11.67
C PRO A 8 11.47 -13.24 -10.76
N PHE A 9 10.48 -14.05 -10.45
CA PHE A 9 9.34 -13.64 -9.60
C PHE A 9 9.79 -13.59 -8.15
N ASP A 10 9.95 -12.39 -7.57
CA ASP A 10 10.18 -12.22 -6.14
C ASP A 10 8.88 -11.78 -5.44
N PRO A 11 8.15 -12.70 -4.78
CA PRO A 11 6.85 -12.41 -4.16
C PRO A 11 6.95 -11.39 -3.02
N ILE A 12 8.10 -11.29 -2.34
CA ILE A 12 8.28 -10.38 -1.21
C ILE A 12 8.35 -8.93 -1.68
N VAL A 13 9.00 -8.67 -2.81
CA VAL A 13 9.06 -7.34 -3.40
C VAL A 13 7.67 -6.86 -3.84
N LEU A 14 6.86 -7.76 -4.44
CA LEU A 14 5.48 -7.45 -4.82
C LEU A 14 4.62 -7.08 -3.60
N VAL A 15 4.71 -7.88 -2.53
CA VAL A 15 3.99 -7.60 -1.28
C VAL A 15 4.40 -6.24 -0.70
N GLN A 16 5.69 -5.91 -0.71
CA GLN A 16 6.16 -4.61 -0.22
C GLN A 16 5.67 -3.43 -1.06
N ASP A 17 5.60 -3.58 -2.37
CA ASP A 17 5.10 -2.53 -3.27
C ASP A 17 3.59 -2.29 -3.09
N VAL A 18 2.81 -3.36 -2.92
CA VAL A 18 1.39 -3.27 -2.58
C VAL A 18 1.21 -2.62 -1.20
N LEU A 19 1.99 -3.04 -0.19
CA LEU A 19 1.94 -2.45 1.15
C LEU A 19 2.32 -0.96 1.16
N LYS A 20 3.25 -0.51 0.33
CA LYS A 20 3.55 0.93 0.20
C LYS A 20 2.38 1.74 -0.36
N ARG A 21 1.52 1.10 -1.16
CA ARG A 21 0.38 1.73 -1.83
C ARG A 21 -0.98 1.28 -1.25
N TRP A 22 -0.99 0.76 -0.04
CA TRP A 22 -2.20 0.26 0.63
C TRP A 22 -3.37 1.25 0.63
N LEU A 23 -3.07 2.57 0.70
CA LEU A 23 -4.07 3.63 0.63
C LEU A 23 -4.89 3.58 -0.67
N VAL A 24 -4.26 3.25 -1.81
CA VAL A 24 -4.96 3.13 -3.10
C VAL A 24 -5.96 1.98 -3.05
N VAL A 25 -5.57 0.85 -2.45
CA VAL A 25 -6.46 -0.32 -2.29
C VAL A 25 -7.65 0.02 -1.40
N VAL A 26 -7.40 0.70 -0.28
CA VAL A 26 -8.47 1.11 0.66
C VAL A 26 -9.42 2.11 0.01
N LEU A 27 -8.88 3.13 -0.69
CA LEU A 27 -9.71 4.13 -1.37
C LEU A 27 -10.56 3.51 -2.50
N ALA A 28 -10.00 2.58 -3.27
CA ALA A 28 -10.75 1.86 -4.30
C ALA A 28 -11.87 1.02 -3.69
N ALA A 29 -11.60 0.28 -2.61
CA ALA A 29 -12.59 -0.50 -1.89
C ALA A 29 -13.72 0.36 -1.32
N LEU A 30 -13.39 1.50 -0.72
CA LEU A 30 -14.37 2.45 -0.17
C LEU A 30 -15.22 3.07 -1.28
N ALA A 31 -14.62 3.53 -2.37
CA ALA A 31 -15.34 4.17 -3.47
C ALA A 31 -16.37 3.20 -4.11
N VAL A 32 -15.94 1.98 -4.43
CA VAL A 32 -16.82 0.97 -5.04
C VAL A 32 -17.87 0.48 -4.02
N GLY A 33 -17.46 0.27 -2.76
CA GLY A 33 -18.37 -0.16 -1.71
C GLY A 33 -19.48 0.86 -1.45
N ILE A 34 -19.14 2.13 -1.25
CA ILE A 34 -20.11 3.20 -1.01
C ILE A 34 -21.01 3.40 -2.25
N GLY A 35 -20.44 3.41 -3.45
CA GLY A 35 -21.21 3.51 -4.69
C GLY A 35 -22.24 2.38 -4.82
N THR A 36 -21.86 1.14 -4.51
CA THR A 36 -22.77 -0.02 -4.52
C THR A 36 -23.85 0.12 -3.45
N TYR A 37 -23.51 0.62 -2.27
CA TYR A 37 -24.48 0.86 -1.19
C TYR A 37 -25.54 1.87 -1.65
N ILE A 38 -25.11 3.04 -2.12
CA ILE A 38 -26.02 4.11 -2.58
C ILE A 38 -26.91 3.61 -3.71
N TYR A 39 -26.34 2.91 -4.68
CA TYR A 39 -27.11 2.36 -5.81
C TYR A 39 -28.15 1.33 -5.33
N THR A 40 -27.75 0.37 -4.48
CA THR A 40 -28.64 -0.69 -4.02
C THR A 40 -29.72 -0.14 -3.07
N ASP A 41 -29.38 0.85 -2.24
CA ASP A 41 -30.32 1.49 -1.31
C ASP A 41 -31.34 2.37 -2.08
N ALA A 42 -30.88 3.12 -3.06
CA ALA A 42 -31.74 3.96 -3.90
C ALA A 42 -32.69 3.14 -4.79
N THR A 43 -32.31 1.91 -5.16
CA THR A 43 -33.17 1.00 -5.96
C THR A 43 -34.01 0.08 -5.11
N TYR A 44 -33.86 0.13 -3.78
CA TYR A 44 -34.64 -0.71 -2.88
C TYR A 44 -36.05 -0.20 -2.74
N ALA A 45 -37.03 -1.01 -3.16
CA ALA A 45 -38.45 -0.78 -2.94
C ALA A 45 -38.94 -1.72 -1.81
N PRO A 46 -39.32 -1.20 -0.64
CA PRO A 46 -39.87 -2.03 0.43
C PRO A 46 -41.23 -2.62 0.02
N VAL A 47 -41.46 -3.87 0.38
CA VAL A 47 -42.69 -4.57 0.11
C VAL A 47 -43.27 -5.09 1.42
N TYR A 48 -44.49 -4.68 1.71
CA TYR A 48 -45.19 -5.08 2.94
C TYR A 48 -46.28 -6.10 2.60
N ARG A 49 -46.44 -7.06 3.45
CA ARG A 49 -47.39 -8.16 3.27
C ARG A 49 -48.27 -8.30 4.52
N THR A 50 -49.58 -8.35 4.30
CA THR A 50 -50.53 -8.76 5.32
C THR A 50 -51.27 -10.02 4.87
N THR A 51 -51.64 -10.90 5.80
CA THR A 51 -52.31 -12.17 5.54
C THR A 51 -53.60 -12.27 6.33
N THR A 52 -54.62 -12.80 5.66
CA THR A 52 -55.92 -13.10 6.24
C THR A 52 -56.28 -14.54 5.90
N THR A 53 -56.85 -15.28 6.86
CA THR A 53 -57.25 -16.66 6.63
C THR A 53 -58.77 -16.76 6.75
N PHE A 54 -59.38 -17.36 5.75
CA PHE A 54 -60.82 -17.65 5.70
C PHE A 54 -61.06 -19.15 5.83
N VAL A 55 -62.16 -19.50 6.48
CA VAL A 55 -62.70 -20.87 6.51
C VAL A 55 -63.86 -20.95 5.55
N VAL A 56 -63.82 -21.93 4.65
CA VAL A 56 -64.93 -22.20 3.75
C VAL A 56 -65.95 -23.07 4.47
N THR A 57 -67.15 -22.53 4.63
CA THR A 57 -68.32 -23.23 5.25
C THR A 57 -69.44 -23.40 4.24
N THR A 58 -70.17 -24.50 4.29
CA THR A 58 -71.36 -24.71 3.44
C THR A 58 -72.60 -24.39 4.23
N ARG A 59 -73.45 -23.51 3.73
CA ARG A 59 -74.74 -23.19 4.31
C ARG A 59 -75.70 -24.38 4.17
N GLY A 60 -76.10 -24.99 5.26
CA GLY A 60 -77.24 -25.89 5.30
C GLY A 60 -76.98 -27.40 5.38
N SER A 61 -75.76 -27.91 5.47
CA SER A 61 -75.51 -29.34 5.67
C SER A 61 -74.61 -29.63 6.85
N SER A 62 -75.06 -30.40 7.77
CA SER A 62 -74.30 -30.97 8.89
C SER A 62 -73.45 -32.18 8.49
N THR A 63 -73.16 -32.35 7.21
CA THR A 63 -72.38 -33.48 6.64
C THR A 63 -70.98 -33.10 6.33
N SER A 64 -70.08 -33.72 7.03
CA SER A 64 -68.64 -33.83 6.91
C SER A 64 -67.88 -32.95 5.89
N VAL A 65 -67.05 -32.11 6.42
CA VAL A 65 -66.02 -31.20 5.82
C VAL A 65 -65.09 -31.91 4.83
N TYR A 66 -64.97 -33.21 4.83
CA TYR A 66 -64.03 -34.00 4.05
C TYR A 66 -64.43 -34.29 2.58
N SER A 67 -65.68 -34.09 2.20
CA SER A 67 -66.15 -34.41 0.85
C SER A 67 -65.86 -33.32 -0.21
N ASN A 68 -65.35 -32.14 0.16
CA ASN A 68 -65.26 -30.98 -0.73
C ASN A 68 -63.82 -30.39 -0.94
N LEU A 69 -62.73 -31.14 -0.62
CA LEU A 69 -61.37 -30.67 -0.77
C LEU A 69 -61.00 -30.28 -2.23
N SER A 70 -61.51 -31.01 -3.21
CA SER A 70 -61.34 -30.67 -4.62
C SER A 70 -62.11 -29.42 -5.06
N SER A 71 -63.27 -29.18 -4.45
CA SER A 71 -64.07 -27.97 -4.66
C SER A 71 -63.40 -26.74 -4.09
N THR A 72 -62.73 -26.86 -2.93
CA THR A 72 -62.01 -25.75 -2.25
C THR A 72 -60.84 -25.24 -3.09
N SER A 73 -60.10 -26.11 -3.77
CA SER A 73 -58.99 -25.70 -4.64
C SER A 73 -59.48 -24.88 -5.86
N ASN A 74 -60.60 -25.28 -6.46
CA ASN A 74 -61.19 -24.52 -7.57
C ASN A 74 -61.74 -23.16 -7.12
N LEU A 75 -62.30 -23.13 -5.90
CA LEU A 75 -62.77 -21.88 -5.29
C LEU A 75 -61.67 -20.87 -5.00
N ALA A 76 -60.48 -21.29 -4.60
CA ALA A 76 -59.35 -20.38 -4.40
C ALA A 76 -58.94 -19.70 -5.72
N GLY A 77 -58.95 -20.43 -6.84
CA GLY A 77 -58.70 -19.85 -8.15
C GLY A 77 -59.73 -18.78 -8.55
N LEU A 78 -61.02 -19.11 -8.36
CA LEU A 78 -62.11 -18.16 -8.62
C LEU A 78 -62.04 -16.93 -7.69
N PHE A 79 -61.72 -17.15 -6.43
CA PHE A 79 -61.49 -16.03 -5.46
C PHE A 79 -60.34 -15.14 -5.88
N THR A 80 -59.23 -15.68 -6.34
CA THR A 80 -58.08 -14.89 -6.81
C THR A 80 -58.48 -14.01 -7.99
N GLU A 81 -59.24 -14.55 -8.92
CA GLU A 81 -59.72 -13.77 -10.09
C GLU A 81 -60.71 -12.67 -9.68
N LEU A 82 -61.65 -12.99 -8.78
CA LEU A 82 -62.62 -12.03 -8.26
C LEU A 82 -61.92 -10.88 -7.48
N LEU A 83 -61.00 -11.22 -6.60
CA LEU A 83 -60.30 -10.24 -5.76
C LEU A 83 -59.34 -9.34 -6.59
N ASN A 84 -58.80 -9.87 -7.66
CA ASN A 84 -58.00 -9.10 -8.61
C ASN A 84 -58.83 -8.36 -9.67
N SER A 85 -60.14 -8.54 -9.66
CA SER A 85 -61.03 -7.90 -10.64
C SER A 85 -60.98 -6.35 -10.50
N SER A 86 -61.31 -5.70 -11.60
CA SER A 86 -61.42 -4.24 -11.62
C SER A 86 -62.54 -3.70 -10.70
N ILE A 87 -63.53 -4.51 -10.37
CA ILE A 87 -64.62 -4.19 -9.45
C ILE A 87 -64.10 -4.11 -8.03
N MET A 88 -63.35 -5.14 -7.59
CA MET A 88 -62.77 -5.17 -6.24
C MET A 88 -61.76 -4.01 -6.06
N ARG A 89 -60.90 -3.76 -7.05
CA ARG A 89 -59.96 -2.63 -7.01
C ARG A 89 -60.68 -1.26 -6.86
N LYS A 90 -61.81 -1.07 -7.54
CA LYS A 90 -62.66 0.14 -7.37
C LYS A 90 -63.27 0.18 -5.97
N THR A 91 -63.74 -0.90 -5.44
CA THR A 91 -64.29 -0.97 -4.09
C THR A 91 -63.26 -0.64 -3.02
N ILE A 92 -62.06 -1.19 -3.15
CA ILE A 92 -60.91 -0.87 -2.28
C ILE A 92 -60.61 0.64 -2.33
N MET A 93 -60.53 1.22 -3.55
CA MET A 93 -60.24 2.63 -3.71
C MET A 93 -61.36 3.56 -3.13
N GLN A 94 -62.62 3.15 -3.26
CA GLN A 94 -63.74 3.92 -2.71
C GLN A 94 -63.77 3.90 -1.18
N GLU A 95 -63.53 2.75 -0.58
CA GLU A 95 -63.53 2.58 0.90
C GLU A 95 -62.31 3.15 1.57
N THR A 96 -61.17 3.12 0.90
CA THR A 96 -59.91 3.62 1.48
C THR A 96 -59.64 5.10 1.15
N ASP A 97 -60.51 5.78 0.38
CA ASP A 97 -60.41 7.16 -0.12
C ASP A 97 -59.07 7.42 -0.84
N ILE A 98 -58.60 6.46 -1.66
CA ILE A 98 -57.32 6.48 -2.31
C ILE A 98 -57.47 6.47 -3.83
N SER A 99 -56.61 7.23 -4.49
CA SER A 99 -56.68 7.44 -5.93
C SER A 99 -56.23 6.26 -6.79
N SER A 100 -55.34 5.37 -6.26
CA SER A 100 -54.87 4.16 -6.94
C SER A 100 -54.42 3.08 -5.94
N PHE A 101 -54.71 1.82 -6.24
CA PHE A 101 -54.19 0.65 -5.54
C PHE A 101 -53.33 -0.16 -6.51
N ASP A 102 -52.01 -0.15 -6.30
CA ASP A 102 -51.04 -0.87 -7.12
C ASP A 102 -50.60 -2.20 -6.51
N GLY A 103 -51.16 -2.57 -5.36
CA GLY A 103 -50.87 -3.80 -4.63
C GLY A 103 -51.34 -5.05 -5.38
N THR A 104 -50.78 -6.19 -5.00
CA THR A 104 -51.22 -7.51 -5.48
C THR A 104 -51.99 -8.24 -4.39
N ILE A 105 -53.01 -9.01 -4.80
CA ILE A 105 -53.83 -9.84 -3.97
C ILE A 105 -53.68 -11.28 -4.45
N ASP A 106 -53.09 -12.13 -3.62
CA ASP A 106 -52.91 -13.54 -3.93
C ASP A 106 -53.73 -14.40 -2.94
N THR A 107 -54.40 -15.44 -3.44
CA THR A 107 -55.10 -16.41 -2.59
C THR A 107 -54.51 -17.80 -2.78
N ALA A 108 -54.37 -18.54 -1.70
CA ALA A 108 -53.88 -19.91 -1.73
C ALA A 108 -54.70 -20.79 -0.77
N VAL A 109 -54.99 -22.00 -1.19
CA VAL A 109 -55.58 -23.02 -0.33
C VAL A 109 -54.51 -23.66 0.51
N VAL A 110 -54.75 -23.76 1.80
CA VAL A 110 -53.88 -24.54 2.67
C VAL A 110 -54.05 -26.02 2.40
N PRO A 111 -53.03 -26.77 2.01
CA PRO A 111 -53.17 -28.16 1.62
C PRO A 111 -53.87 -29.03 2.65
N ASN A 112 -54.81 -29.89 2.23
CA ASN A 112 -55.59 -30.80 3.08
C ASN A 112 -56.50 -30.12 4.13
N THR A 113 -56.86 -28.86 3.88
CA THR A 113 -57.79 -28.13 4.76
C THR A 113 -58.87 -27.39 3.94
N ASN A 114 -59.89 -26.86 4.63
CA ASN A 114 -60.87 -25.94 4.09
C ASN A 114 -60.52 -24.47 4.31
N LEU A 115 -59.21 -24.18 4.49
CA LEU A 115 -58.71 -22.83 4.72
C LEU A 115 -58.20 -22.21 3.44
N ILE A 116 -58.57 -20.96 3.23
CA ILE A 116 -58.00 -20.10 2.17
C ILE A 116 -57.22 -18.96 2.82
N THR A 117 -55.97 -18.85 2.47
CA THR A 117 -55.13 -17.72 2.90
C THR A 117 -55.11 -16.68 1.79
N MET A 118 -55.56 -15.49 2.12
CA MET A 118 -55.40 -14.30 1.27
C MET A 118 -54.21 -13.48 1.73
N THR A 119 -53.38 -13.12 0.77
CA THR A 119 -52.18 -12.29 1.01
C THR A 119 -52.31 -11.02 0.17
N VAL A 120 -52.29 -9.89 0.86
CA VAL A 120 -52.25 -8.58 0.22
C VAL A 120 -50.83 -8.02 0.37
N THR A 121 -50.28 -7.59 -0.74
CA THR A 121 -48.90 -7.08 -0.81
C THR A 121 -48.93 -5.70 -1.44
N ASP A 122 -48.32 -4.70 -0.75
CA ASP A 122 -48.22 -3.32 -1.22
C ASP A 122 -46.88 -2.68 -0.79
N SER A 123 -46.52 -1.56 -1.40
CA SER A 123 -45.37 -0.75 -1.02
C SER A 123 -45.59 0.06 0.28
N ASP A 124 -46.86 0.36 0.61
CA ASP A 124 -47.28 1.01 1.85
C ASP A 124 -47.92 0.01 2.84
N PRO A 125 -47.40 -0.11 4.09
CA PRO A 125 -47.94 -1.02 5.07
C PRO A 125 -49.39 -0.70 5.45
N ARG A 126 -49.79 0.58 5.44
CA ARG A 126 -51.19 0.99 5.70
C ARG A 126 -52.08 0.55 4.55
N MET A 127 -51.61 0.69 3.31
CA MET A 127 -52.39 0.27 2.14
C MET A 127 -52.64 -1.22 2.11
N ALA A 128 -51.57 -2.02 2.36
CA ALA A 128 -51.73 -3.48 2.47
C ALA A 128 -52.78 -3.87 3.50
N PHE A 129 -52.81 -3.21 4.67
CA PHE A 129 -53.78 -3.47 5.74
C PHE A 129 -55.18 -3.00 5.35
N LEU A 130 -55.36 -1.75 4.89
CA LEU A 130 -56.67 -1.18 4.55
C LEU A 130 -57.33 -1.94 3.38
N ALA A 131 -56.55 -2.35 2.38
CA ALA A 131 -57.05 -3.18 1.27
C ALA A 131 -57.54 -4.55 1.78
N ALA A 132 -56.77 -5.19 2.69
CA ALA A 132 -57.21 -6.45 3.29
C ALA A 132 -58.44 -6.30 4.12
N GLN A 133 -58.58 -5.20 4.86
CA GLN A 133 -59.78 -4.88 5.68
C GLN A 133 -61.01 -4.62 4.79
N ALA A 134 -60.87 -3.80 3.74
CA ALA A 134 -61.96 -3.52 2.79
C ALA A 134 -62.46 -4.82 2.13
N ILE A 135 -61.57 -5.75 1.79
CA ILE A 135 -61.92 -7.05 1.27
C ILE A 135 -62.73 -7.85 2.26
N ILE A 136 -62.36 -7.83 3.56
CA ILE A 136 -63.05 -8.52 4.61
C ILE A 136 -64.45 -7.94 4.82
N GLU A 137 -64.62 -6.64 4.80
CA GLU A 137 -65.91 -5.97 4.99
C GLU A 137 -66.89 -6.25 3.82
N HIS A 138 -66.37 -6.42 2.61
CA HIS A 138 -67.21 -6.59 1.41
C HIS A 138 -67.25 -8.04 0.88
N HIS A 139 -66.54 -8.99 1.49
CA HIS A 139 -66.42 -10.36 1.00
C HIS A 139 -67.80 -11.07 0.92
N GLU A 140 -68.70 -10.85 1.88
CA GLU A 140 -70.02 -11.45 1.88
C GLU A 140 -70.87 -10.99 0.69
N SER A 141 -70.88 -9.69 0.41
CA SER A 141 -71.66 -9.13 -0.69
C SER A 141 -71.22 -9.63 -2.08
N LEU A 142 -69.94 -9.90 -2.26
CA LEU A 142 -69.37 -10.44 -3.48
C LEU A 142 -69.58 -11.95 -3.58
N THR A 143 -69.55 -12.70 -2.49
CA THR A 143 -69.76 -14.16 -2.47
C THR A 143 -71.18 -14.48 -2.79
N TYR A 144 -72.15 -13.70 -2.26
CA TYR A 144 -73.59 -13.87 -2.58
C TYR A 144 -73.93 -13.70 -4.08
N GLN A 145 -73.19 -12.87 -4.79
CA GLN A 145 -73.43 -12.63 -6.22
C GLN A 145 -72.93 -13.75 -7.15
N VAL A 146 -71.99 -14.59 -6.68
CA VAL A 146 -71.28 -15.56 -7.52
C VAL A 146 -71.56 -17.01 -7.12
N ILE A 147 -71.84 -17.34 -5.85
CA ILE A 147 -71.97 -18.69 -5.36
C ILE A 147 -72.99 -18.73 -4.18
N ASP A 148 -74.19 -19.24 -4.44
CA ASP A 148 -75.37 -19.18 -3.54
C ASP A 148 -75.24 -20.05 -2.27
N ASP A 149 -74.37 -21.08 -2.24
CA ASP A 149 -74.34 -22.09 -1.15
C ASP A 149 -73.06 -22.07 -0.29
N ILE A 150 -72.15 -21.10 -0.43
CA ILE A 150 -70.87 -21.10 0.25
C ILE A 150 -70.76 -19.88 1.17
N GLY A 151 -70.40 -20.12 2.42
CA GLY A 151 -70.02 -19.07 3.42
C GLY A 151 -68.48 -19.00 3.59
N LEU A 152 -67.97 -17.82 3.68
CA LEU A 152 -66.60 -17.56 4.09
C LEU A 152 -66.62 -16.93 5.48
N GLU A 153 -65.99 -17.56 6.44
CA GLU A 153 -65.81 -17.00 7.77
C GLU A 153 -64.36 -16.59 7.97
N VAL A 154 -64.13 -15.41 8.54
CA VAL A 154 -62.78 -14.91 8.83
C VAL A 154 -62.22 -15.59 10.06
N LEU A 155 -61.20 -16.44 9.89
CA LEU A 155 -60.54 -17.12 10.99
C LEU A 155 -59.44 -16.24 11.59
N GLN A 156 -58.71 -15.50 10.73
CA GLN A 156 -57.65 -14.61 11.16
C GLN A 156 -57.76 -13.25 10.46
N TYR A 157 -57.85 -12.19 11.23
CA TYR A 157 -57.88 -10.82 10.76
C TYR A 157 -56.49 -10.34 10.37
N PRO A 158 -56.40 -9.41 9.39
CA PRO A 158 -55.11 -8.83 8.98
C PRO A 158 -54.52 -7.99 10.09
N ALA A 159 -53.22 -7.93 10.15
CA ALA A 159 -52.47 -7.01 11.01
C ALA A 159 -51.64 -6.04 10.18
N VAL A 160 -51.44 -4.83 10.70
CA VAL A 160 -50.57 -3.84 10.04
C VAL A 160 -49.15 -4.37 10.06
N PRO A 161 -48.51 -4.56 8.88
CA PRO A 161 -47.15 -5.06 8.85
C PRO A 161 -46.18 -3.98 9.37
N THR A 162 -45.35 -4.35 10.34
CA THR A 162 -44.40 -3.47 11.01
C THR A 162 -43.03 -3.44 10.35
N SER A 163 -42.75 -4.40 9.46
CA SER A 163 -41.48 -4.52 8.75
C SER A 163 -41.69 -5.00 7.30
N PRO A 164 -40.88 -4.59 6.36
CA PRO A 164 -40.95 -5.07 4.98
C PRO A 164 -40.59 -6.57 4.92
N THR A 165 -41.27 -7.28 4.05
CA THR A 165 -41.05 -8.73 3.83
C THR A 165 -39.75 -8.99 3.06
N ASN A 166 -39.38 -8.09 2.17
CA ASN A 166 -38.13 -8.13 1.41
C ASN A 166 -37.03 -7.44 2.22
N GLN A 167 -35.88 -8.11 2.35
CA GLN A 167 -34.75 -7.55 3.09
C GLN A 167 -33.94 -6.60 2.21
N ASN A 168 -33.52 -5.45 2.77
CA ASN A 168 -32.54 -4.58 2.13
C ASN A 168 -31.16 -5.22 2.25
N PHE A 169 -30.59 -5.65 1.11
CA PHE A 169 -29.27 -6.27 1.06
C PHE A 169 -28.13 -5.25 0.76
N ALA A 170 -28.40 -3.95 0.75
CA ALA A 170 -27.43 -2.92 0.39
C ALA A 170 -26.11 -3.04 1.16
N PHE A 171 -26.16 -3.22 2.47
CA PHE A 171 -24.97 -3.39 3.32
C PHE A 171 -24.20 -4.68 3.02
N ARG A 172 -24.89 -5.76 2.68
CA ARG A 172 -24.26 -7.03 2.31
C ARG A 172 -23.59 -6.94 0.95
N GLN A 173 -24.24 -6.29 -0.02
CA GLN A 173 -23.67 -6.05 -1.36
C GLN A 173 -22.48 -5.10 -1.31
N MET A 174 -22.56 -4.02 -0.50
CA MET A 174 -21.44 -3.11 -0.22
C MET A 174 -20.18 -3.87 0.22
N LYS A 175 -20.31 -4.76 1.21
CA LYS A 175 -19.17 -5.54 1.70
C LYS A 175 -18.56 -6.43 0.62
N LYS A 176 -19.39 -7.12 -0.16
CA LYS A 176 -18.92 -7.98 -1.25
C LYS A 176 -18.20 -7.18 -2.32
N ALA A 177 -18.78 -6.06 -2.75
CA ALA A 177 -18.20 -5.17 -3.76
C ALA A 177 -16.88 -4.56 -3.29
N ALA A 178 -16.78 -4.13 -2.03
CA ALA A 178 -15.56 -3.60 -1.44
C ALA A 178 -14.41 -4.63 -1.44
N VAL A 179 -14.70 -5.89 -1.07
CA VAL A 179 -13.69 -6.97 -1.09
C VAL A 179 -13.24 -7.27 -2.52
N ILE A 180 -14.16 -7.36 -3.47
CA ILE A 180 -13.81 -7.61 -4.89
C ILE A 180 -12.96 -6.46 -5.43
N ALA A 181 -13.32 -5.21 -5.14
CA ALA A 181 -12.55 -4.03 -5.56
C ALA A 181 -11.15 -4.00 -4.94
N ALA A 182 -11.01 -4.38 -3.66
CA ALA A 182 -9.71 -4.49 -2.99
C ALA A 182 -8.82 -5.54 -3.66
N LEU A 183 -9.37 -6.72 -3.98
CA LEU A 183 -8.64 -7.79 -4.68
C LEU A 183 -8.24 -7.36 -6.09
N ALA A 184 -9.14 -6.73 -6.84
CA ALA A 184 -8.85 -6.23 -8.19
C ALA A 184 -7.77 -5.13 -8.17
N ALA A 185 -7.85 -4.17 -7.24
CA ALA A 185 -6.84 -3.13 -7.07
C ALA A 185 -5.47 -3.73 -6.68
N THR A 186 -5.45 -4.72 -5.79
CA THR A 186 -4.23 -5.43 -5.39
C THR A 186 -3.60 -6.16 -6.57
N ALA A 187 -4.40 -6.88 -7.37
CA ALA A 187 -3.94 -7.57 -8.56
C ALA A 187 -3.39 -6.59 -9.61
N LEU A 188 -4.09 -5.48 -9.84
CA LEU A 188 -3.63 -4.44 -10.77
C LEU A 188 -2.29 -3.83 -10.32
N LEU A 189 -2.15 -3.50 -9.02
CA LEU A 189 -0.89 -2.99 -8.47
C LEU A 189 0.24 -4.01 -8.59
N ALA A 190 -0.04 -5.29 -8.39
CA ALA A 190 0.93 -6.38 -8.56
C ALA A 190 1.40 -6.50 -10.03
N ILE A 191 0.47 -6.42 -10.99
CA ILE A 191 0.79 -6.43 -12.43
C ILE A 191 1.63 -5.20 -12.79
N LEU A 192 1.24 -4.01 -12.36
CA LEU A 192 2.01 -2.77 -12.62
C LEU A 192 3.40 -2.81 -11.98
N SER A 193 3.53 -3.40 -10.79
CA SER A 193 4.83 -3.62 -10.15
C SER A 193 5.69 -4.63 -10.91
N TYR A 194 5.09 -5.68 -11.46
CA TYR A 194 5.77 -6.70 -12.25
C TYR A 194 6.27 -6.15 -13.60
N LEU A 195 5.45 -5.35 -14.28
CA LEU A 195 5.79 -4.73 -15.56
C LEU A 195 6.84 -3.61 -15.44
N ARG A 196 7.11 -3.13 -14.22
CA ARG A 196 8.13 -2.11 -13.99
C ARG A 196 9.52 -2.74 -14.12
N ASP A 197 10.29 -2.30 -15.12
CA ASP A 197 11.67 -2.76 -15.38
C ASP A 197 12.67 -2.14 -14.40
N ALA A 198 12.45 -2.35 -13.10
CA ALA A 198 13.32 -1.87 -12.03
C ALA A 198 14.35 -2.93 -11.64
N VAL A 199 15.51 -2.47 -11.22
CA VAL A 199 16.62 -3.36 -10.79
C VAL A 199 16.33 -3.87 -9.37
N ARG A 200 16.25 -5.19 -9.22
CA ARG A 200 15.86 -5.86 -7.97
C ARG A 200 16.97 -6.66 -7.31
N SER A 201 17.92 -7.15 -8.09
CA SER A 201 18.99 -8.03 -7.61
C SER A 201 20.33 -7.69 -8.26
N GLY A 202 21.43 -8.16 -7.65
CA GLY A 202 22.76 -8.00 -8.21
C GLY A 202 22.97 -8.73 -9.54
N THR A 203 22.18 -9.78 -9.84
CA THR A 203 22.19 -10.45 -11.14
C THR A 203 21.55 -9.56 -12.20
N GLU A 204 20.41 -8.93 -11.89
CA GLU A 204 19.76 -7.98 -12.80
C GLU A 204 20.62 -6.72 -13.06
N VAL A 205 21.37 -6.25 -12.05
CA VAL A 205 22.35 -5.16 -12.25
C VAL A 205 23.33 -5.53 -13.35
N ARG A 206 23.92 -6.74 -13.29
CA ARG A 206 24.92 -7.20 -14.27
C ARG A 206 24.35 -7.47 -15.67
N GLU A 207 23.06 -7.81 -15.75
CA GLU A 207 22.40 -8.14 -17.01
C GLU A 207 21.78 -6.91 -17.69
N LYS A 208 21.36 -5.91 -16.91
CA LYS A 208 20.57 -4.77 -17.42
C LYS A 208 21.31 -3.45 -17.40
N LEU A 209 22.35 -3.29 -16.56
CA LEU A 209 23.09 -2.03 -16.45
C LEU A 209 24.44 -2.09 -17.17
N ASP A 210 24.73 -1.03 -17.89
CA ASP A 210 25.96 -0.86 -18.67
C ASP A 210 27.14 -0.39 -17.78
N CYS A 211 27.21 -0.86 -16.53
CA CYS A 211 28.26 -0.52 -15.60
C CYS A 211 28.66 -1.70 -14.68
N SER A 212 29.85 -1.61 -14.10
CA SER A 212 30.35 -2.62 -13.18
C SER A 212 29.51 -2.70 -11.90
N TYR A 213 29.19 -3.92 -11.46
CA TYR A 213 28.50 -4.16 -10.20
C TYR A 213 29.48 -4.25 -9.03
N LEU A 214 29.49 -3.23 -8.17
CA LEU A 214 30.41 -3.14 -7.03
C LEU A 214 29.87 -3.80 -5.75
N GLY A 215 28.65 -4.30 -5.77
CA GLY A 215 28.09 -5.07 -4.64
C GLY A 215 26.74 -4.55 -4.18
N GLU A 216 26.29 -5.13 -3.08
CA GLU A 216 25.02 -4.80 -2.45
C GLU A 216 25.21 -4.36 -1.01
N ILE A 217 24.40 -3.41 -0.56
CA ILE A 217 24.34 -2.94 0.81
C ILE A 217 23.01 -3.41 1.40
N SER A 218 23.12 -4.18 2.48
CA SER A 218 21.95 -4.77 3.16
C SER A 218 21.07 -3.68 3.78
N HIS A 219 19.76 -3.92 3.74
CA HIS A 219 18.79 -3.03 4.39
C HIS A 219 19.04 -2.96 5.90
N GLU A 220 19.07 -1.75 6.43
CA GLU A 220 19.20 -1.49 7.86
C GLU A 220 18.02 -0.67 8.38
N ARG A 221 17.41 -1.08 9.48
CA ARG A 221 16.24 -0.40 10.06
C ARG A 221 16.65 0.88 10.78
N LYS A 222 16.03 2.01 10.39
CA LYS A 222 16.21 3.33 11.07
C LYS A 222 15.60 3.37 12.46
N TYR A 223 14.58 2.55 12.72
CA TYR A 223 13.91 2.43 14.02
C TYR A 223 14.15 1.03 14.56
N LYS A 224 14.90 0.89 15.62
CA LYS A 224 15.27 -0.41 16.20
C LYS A 224 14.19 -0.99 17.12
N THR A 225 13.33 -0.13 17.69
CA THR A 225 12.24 -0.53 18.59
C THR A 225 10.94 0.15 18.20
N VAL A 226 9.80 -0.45 18.58
CA VAL A 226 8.47 0.14 18.38
C VAL A 226 8.36 1.50 19.09
N PHE A 227 8.99 1.63 20.24
CA PHE A 227 9.03 2.87 21.01
C PHE A 227 9.83 3.99 20.31
N ALA A 228 10.94 3.64 19.64
CA ALA A 228 11.69 4.57 18.79
C ALA A 228 10.89 5.02 17.57
N LEU A 229 10.06 4.13 17.00
CA LEU A 229 9.16 4.44 15.91
C LEU A 229 8.08 5.44 16.36
N LEU A 230 7.44 5.20 17.52
CA LEU A 230 6.41 6.09 18.08
C LEU A 230 6.98 7.47 18.41
N ARG A 231 8.19 7.54 18.98
CA ARG A 231 8.89 8.80 19.28
C ARG A 231 9.58 9.43 18.07
N ARG A 232 9.51 8.84 16.88
CA ARG A 232 10.21 9.27 15.66
C ARG A 232 11.72 9.49 15.85
N LYS A 233 12.33 8.83 16.85
CA LYS A 233 13.76 8.91 17.13
C LYS A 233 14.52 8.01 16.15
N LYS A 234 15.01 8.59 15.05
CA LYS A 234 15.83 7.88 14.06
C LYS A 234 17.21 7.58 14.63
N THR A 235 17.66 6.35 14.47
CA THR A 235 19.05 5.96 14.78
C THR A 235 19.91 6.19 13.55
N SER A 236 21.04 6.86 13.70
CA SER A 236 22.02 7.02 12.61
C SER A 236 22.58 5.66 12.21
N ILE A 237 22.53 5.36 10.90
CA ILE A 237 23.06 4.12 10.33
C ILE A 237 24.53 4.35 10.01
N LEU A 238 25.40 4.05 10.97
CA LEU A 238 26.85 4.21 10.87
C LEU A 238 27.54 2.88 11.16
N ILE A 239 28.62 2.60 10.45
CA ILE A 239 29.46 1.39 10.72
C ILE A 239 30.16 1.45 12.07
N THR A 240 30.30 2.63 12.65
CA THR A 240 30.86 2.87 13.98
C THR A 240 29.84 2.67 15.10
N ASN A 241 28.55 2.59 14.76
CA ASN A 241 27.50 2.42 15.76
C ASN A 241 27.35 0.92 16.11
N PRO A 242 27.54 0.50 17.36
CA PRO A 242 27.48 -0.90 17.78
C PRO A 242 26.11 -1.56 17.57
N VAL A 243 25.05 -0.74 17.41
CA VAL A 243 23.68 -1.23 17.15
C VAL A 243 23.46 -1.58 15.67
N THR A 244 24.36 -1.18 14.77
CA THR A 244 24.26 -1.48 13.32
C THR A 244 24.55 -2.96 13.06
N SER A 245 23.79 -3.57 12.16
CA SER A 245 23.93 -5.00 11.90
C SER A 245 25.29 -5.35 11.28
N PHE A 246 25.82 -6.51 11.62
CA PHE A 246 27.07 -7.03 11.06
C PHE A 246 27.01 -7.12 9.51
N ARG A 247 25.85 -7.49 8.96
CA ARG A 247 25.65 -7.57 7.50
C ARG A 247 25.85 -6.25 6.81
N PHE A 248 25.29 -5.17 7.38
CA PHE A 248 25.47 -3.83 6.84
C PHE A 248 26.95 -3.40 6.90
N VAL A 249 27.59 -3.55 8.05
CA VAL A 249 29.01 -3.21 8.25
C VAL A 249 29.89 -3.94 7.25
N GLU A 250 29.69 -5.25 7.09
CA GLU A 250 30.49 -6.06 6.17
C GLU A 250 30.21 -5.71 4.69
N SER A 251 28.98 -5.31 4.34
CA SER A 251 28.67 -4.86 2.99
C SER A 251 29.39 -3.56 2.63
N ILE A 252 29.49 -2.60 3.56
CA ILE A 252 30.28 -1.37 3.38
C ILE A 252 31.78 -1.69 3.28
N ARG A 253 32.30 -2.60 4.10
CA ARG A 253 33.72 -3.02 4.02
C ARG A 253 34.05 -3.70 2.68
N LYS A 254 33.13 -4.46 2.13
CA LYS A 254 33.27 -5.06 0.79
C LYS A 254 33.26 -3.99 -0.30
N LEU A 255 32.31 -3.02 -0.21
CA LEU A 255 32.26 -1.89 -1.15
C LEU A 255 33.57 -1.10 -1.12
N ARG A 256 34.06 -0.76 0.09
CA ARG A 256 35.35 -0.06 0.24
C ARG A 256 36.48 -0.75 -0.50
N ARG A 257 36.67 -2.09 -0.29
CA ARG A 257 37.72 -2.84 -0.97
C ARG A 257 37.63 -2.76 -2.49
N ARG A 258 36.43 -2.83 -3.04
CA ARG A 258 36.20 -2.72 -4.49
C ARG A 258 36.47 -1.32 -5.01
N VAL A 259 36.03 -0.29 -4.29
CA VAL A 259 36.33 1.10 -4.62
C VAL A 259 37.84 1.32 -4.62
N GLU A 260 38.57 0.92 -3.58
CA GLU A 260 40.04 1.02 -3.52
C GLU A 260 40.73 0.33 -4.72
N GLN A 261 40.26 -0.85 -5.10
CA GLN A 261 40.82 -1.61 -6.23
C GLN A 261 40.58 -0.92 -7.59
N HIS A 262 39.48 -0.19 -7.78
CA HIS A 262 39.12 0.42 -9.06
C HIS A 262 39.56 1.88 -9.18
N MET A 263 39.94 2.53 -8.07
CA MET A 263 40.39 3.92 -8.05
C MET A 263 41.75 4.13 -8.70
N ASP A 264 42.57 3.09 -8.93
CA ASP A 264 43.88 3.13 -9.61
C ASP A 264 44.79 4.28 -9.10
N GLY A 265 44.79 4.55 -7.79
CA GLY A 265 45.56 5.64 -7.19
C GLY A 265 44.87 7.00 -7.15
N GLY A 266 43.69 7.12 -7.72
CA GLY A 266 42.85 8.33 -7.59
C GLY A 266 42.43 8.60 -6.14
N LYS A 267 42.22 9.86 -5.80
CA LYS A 267 41.89 10.30 -4.44
C LYS A 267 40.45 10.79 -4.28
N VAL A 268 39.87 11.38 -5.33
CA VAL A 268 38.55 12.04 -5.28
C VAL A 268 37.48 11.16 -5.89
N LEU A 269 36.55 10.76 -5.06
CA LEU A 269 35.39 9.91 -5.41
C LEU A 269 34.09 10.68 -5.30
N ILE A 270 33.34 10.76 -6.37
CA ILE A 270 31.94 11.19 -6.38
C ILE A 270 31.04 10.03 -5.97
N VAL A 271 30.09 10.32 -5.08
CA VAL A 271 28.96 9.44 -4.75
C VAL A 271 27.67 10.16 -5.10
N THR A 272 26.93 9.63 -6.04
CA THR A 272 25.65 10.17 -6.50
C THR A 272 24.60 9.06 -6.65
N SER A 273 23.37 9.43 -7.00
CA SER A 273 22.26 8.51 -7.30
C SER A 273 21.40 9.07 -8.43
N LEU A 274 20.56 8.24 -9.04
CA LEU A 274 19.60 8.75 -10.02
C LEU A 274 18.46 9.50 -9.34
N LEU A 275 17.85 8.91 -8.29
CA LEU A 275 16.67 9.45 -7.61
C LEU A 275 16.99 9.91 -6.18
N GLU A 276 16.12 10.78 -5.66
CA GLU A 276 16.14 11.14 -4.25
C GLU A 276 15.89 9.91 -3.35
N ASN A 277 16.44 9.94 -2.13
CA ASN A 277 16.24 8.89 -1.11
C ASN A 277 16.77 7.49 -1.49
N GLU A 278 17.69 7.38 -2.42
CA GLU A 278 18.39 6.12 -2.74
C GLU A 278 19.48 5.77 -1.73
N GLY A 279 19.83 6.69 -0.83
CA GLY A 279 20.75 6.48 0.28
C GLY A 279 22.19 6.88 -0.03
N LYS A 280 22.43 7.71 -1.06
CA LYS A 280 23.75 8.21 -1.46
C LYS A 280 24.58 8.75 -0.27
N SER A 281 24.03 9.68 0.51
CA SER A 281 24.73 10.30 1.65
C SER A 281 25.04 9.29 2.76
N THR A 282 24.16 8.30 2.98
CA THR A 282 24.45 7.20 3.93
C THR A 282 25.60 6.34 3.44
N VAL A 283 25.67 6.07 2.14
CA VAL A 283 26.77 5.31 1.53
C VAL A 283 28.06 6.14 1.56
N ALA A 284 28.03 7.41 1.17
CA ALA A 284 29.18 8.31 1.18
C ALA A 284 29.82 8.43 2.57
N VAL A 285 29.01 8.72 3.60
CA VAL A 285 29.44 8.80 4.99
C VAL A 285 30.06 7.47 5.48
N ASN A 286 29.39 6.35 5.26
CA ASN A 286 29.89 5.05 5.73
C ASN A 286 31.12 4.57 4.95
N LEU A 287 31.24 4.92 3.67
CA LEU A 287 32.43 4.64 2.89
C LEU A 287 33.61 5.47 3.39
N ALA A 288 33.42 6.76 3.68
CA ALA A 288 34.44 7.64 4.28
C ALA A 288 34.92 7.08 5.63
N LEU A 289 34.00 6.69 6.53
CA LEU A 289 34.34 6.04 7.79
C LEU A 289 35.09 4.72 7.60
N ALA A 290 34.72 3.93 6.59
CA ALA A 290 35.38 2.66 6.31
C ALA A 290 36.81 2.87 5.76
N MET A 291 37.07 3.94 5.01
CA MET A 291 38.42 4.32 4.56
C MET A 291 39.28 4.80 5.73
N GLU A 292 38.72 5.62 6.64
CA GLU A 292 39.39 6.09 7.84
C GLU A 292 39.77 4.91 8.75
N GLN A 293 38.90 3.93 8.98
CA GLN A 293 39.21 2.71 9.76
C GLN A 293 40.42 1.91 9.20
N LYS A 294 40.85 2.22 7.98
CA LYS A 294 42.08 1.68 7.36
C LYS A 294 43.31 2.56 7.57
N GLY A 295 43.20 3.62 8.36
CA GLY A 295 44.28 4.54 8.65
C GLY A 295 44.51 5.56 7.55
N LYS A 296 43.54 5.81 6.67
CA LYS A 296 43.60 6.92 5.69
C LYS A 296 43.12 8.22 6.31
N ARG A 297 43.73 9.33 5.98
CA ARG A 297 43.22 10.67 6.23
C ARG A 297 42.09 10.94 5.22
N VAL A 298 40.88 11.09 5.67
CA VAL A 298 39.70 11.17 4.81
C VAL A 298 39.02 12.53 4.94
N LEU A 299 38.65 13.12 3.81
CA LEU A 299 37.78 14.29 3.74
C LEU A 299 36.43 13.88 3.11
N LEU A 300 35.33 14.12 3.83
CA LEU A 300 33.96 14.04 3.32
C LEU A 300 33.44 15.44 3.04
N ILE A 301 33.03 15.70 1.81
CA ILE A 301 32.41 16.98 1.41
C ILE A 301 30.95 16.75 1.05
N ASP A 302 30.05 17.43 1.75
CA ASP A 302 28.61 17.45 1.40
C ASP A 302 28.38 18.50 0.31
N CYS A 303 28.32 18.07 -0.94
CA CYS A 303 28.07 18.90 -2.11
C CYS A 303 26.58 19.00 -2.49
N ASP A 304 25.67 18.36 -1.74
CA ASP A 304 24.22 18.54 -1.93
C ASP A 304 23.74 19.82 -1.22
N LEU A 305 24.09 20.97 -1.79
CA LEU A 305 23.76 22.28 -1.24
C LEU A 305 22.24 22.54 -1.17
N ARG A 306 21.44 21.78 -1.92
CA ARG A 306 19.99 21.90 -1.95
C ARG A 306 19.35 21.17 -0.77
N LYS A 307 19.77 19.92 -0.54
CA LYS A 307 19.23 19.05 0.53
C LYS A 307 20.37 18.34 1.28
N PRO A 308 21.24 19.07 1.96
CA PRO A 308 22.40 18.49 2.64
C PRO A 308 21.95 17.45 3.67
N ALA A 309 22.62 16.30 3.69
CA ALA A 309 22.23 15.16 4.49
C ALA A 309 23.37 14.53 5.31
N CYS A 310 24.64 14.75 4.93
CA CYS A 310 25.79 14.16 5.62
C CYS A 310 25.84 14.53 7.11
N GLY A 311 25.58 15.78 7.45
CA GLY A 311 25.52 16.25 8.83
C GLY A 311 24.45 15.53 9.66
N MET A 312 23.25 15.30 9.08
CA MET A 312 22.18 14.57 9.74
C MET A 312 22.56 13.09 9.95
N VAL A 313 23.19 12.45 8.96
CA VAL A 313 23.64 11.04 9.07
C VAL A 313 24.69 10.88 10.16
N LEU A 314 25.61 11.84 10.30
CA LEU A 314 26.67 11.83 11.30
C LEU A 314 26.22 12.32 12.69
N GLY A 315 25.00 12.87 12.81
CA GLY A 315 24.51 13.46 14.05
C GLY A 315 25.13 14.83 14.35
N GLN A 316 25.75 15.48 13.35
CA GLN A 316 26.37 16.79 13.43
C GLN A 316 25.48 17.83 12.74
N SER A 317 24.49 18.34 13.47
CA SER A 317 23.51 19.29 12.92
C SER A 317 23.80 20.75 13.24
N LYS A 318 24.78 21.02 14.15
CA LYS A 318 25.12 22.36 14.60
C LYS A 318 26.55 22.68 14.19
N PHE A 319 26.72 23.52 13.20
CA PHE A 319 28.00 24.10 12.78
C PHE A 319 27.75 25.51 12.23
N THR A 320 28.74 26.38 12.38
CA THR A 320 28.61 27.81 12.05
C THR A 320 28.96 28.06 10.58
N TYR A 321 30.00 27.43 10.08
CA TYR A 321 30.56 27.60 8.75
C TYR A 321 30.69 26.26 8.04
N GLY A 322 30.60 26.26 6.71
CA GLY A 322 30.67 25.06 5.89
C GLY A 322 31.08 25.32 4.46
N LEU A 323 30.79 24.38 3.55
CA LEU A 323 31.17 24.47 2.15
C LEU A 323 30.67 25.76 1.47
N ASN A 324 29.44 26.16 1.74
CA ASN A 324 28.85 27.39 1.21
C ASN A 324 29.69 28.65 1.51
N ASP A 325 30.29 28.73 2.72
CA ASP A 325 31.08 29.87 3.14
C ASP A 325 32.43 29.93 2.39
N ILE A 326 33.06 28.76 2.17
CA ILE A 326 34.30 28.65 1.37
C ILE A 326 34.04 29.07 -0.07
N LEU A 327 33.02 28.51 -0.70
CA LEU A 327 32.65 28.81 -2.08
C LEU A 327 32.19 30.27 -2.23
N GLY A 328 31.56 30.85 -1.20
CA GLY A 328 31.18 32.25 -1.11
C GLY A 328 32.36 33.23 -0.87
N GLY A 329 33.59 32.75 -0.61
CA GLY A 329 34.80 33.57 -0.48
C GLY A 329 35.19 33.91 0.95
N LYS A 330 34.79 33.12 1.93
CA LYS A 330 35.26 33.28 3.30
C LYS A 330 36.74 32.89 3.42
N GLU A 331 37.52 33.70 4.05
CA GLU A 331 38.99 33.51 4.12
C GLU A 331 39.39 32.48 5.20
N ASN A 332 38.59 32.30 6.27
CA ASN A 332 39.00 31.45 7.40
C ASN A 332 38.56 29.99 7.18
N LEU A 333 39.33 29.23 6.39
CA LEU A 333 39.05 27.85 6.04
C LEU A 333 39.02 26.90 7.25
N SER A 334 39.85 27.15 8.25
CA SER A 334 40.02 26.26 9.40
C SER A 334 38.73 26.06 10.22
N GLU A 335 37.85 27.06 10.25
CA GLU A 335 36.57 27.01 10.98
C GLU A 335 35.48 26.22 10.23
N CYS A 336 35.66 25.94 8.92
CA CYS A 336 34.72 25.21 8.08
C CYS A 336 34.90 23.69 8.17
N PHE A 337 36.11 23.23 8.54
CA PHE A 337 36.42 21.81 8.64
C PHE A 337 36.08 21.26 10.03
N LEU A 338 35.23 20.27 10.07
CA LEU A 338 34.86 19.58 11.29
C LEU A 338 35.55 18.23 11.35
N ARG A 339 36.18 17.91 12.47
CA ARG A 339 36.74 16.58 12.73
C ARG A 339 35.68 15.66 13.31
N TYR A 340 35.53 14.47 12.77
CA TYR A 340 34.59 13.49 13.30
C TYR A 340 35.15 12.78 14.53
N GLN A 341 34.62 13.10 15.72
CA GLN A 341 35.10 12.54 16.98
C GLN A 341 36.65 12.68 17.12
N ASN A 342 37.33 11.62 17.52
CA ASN A 342 38.80 11.57 17.60
C ASN A 342 39.42 10.79 16.43
N SER A 343 38.78 10.79 15.25
CA SER A 343 39.23 10.06 14.06
C SER A 343 39.99 10.95 13.08
N ASP A 344 40.65 10.36 12.10
CA ASP A 344 41.30 11.08 11.00
C ASP A 344 40.39 11.37 9.81
N MET A 345 39.07 11.39 10.10
CA MET A 345 38.04 11.82 9.17
C MET A 345 37.65 13.28 9.42
N TYR A 346 37.81 14.10 8.40
CA TYR A 346 37.37 15.49 8.37
C TYR A 346 36.11 15.63 7.51
N MET A 347 35.27 16.58 7.84
CA MET A 347 34.00 16.85 7.18
C MET A 347 33.90 18.31 6.79
N LEU A 348 33.50 18.56 5.57
CA LEU A 348 33.09 19.86 5.09
C LEU A 348 31.61 19.79 4.74
N LEU A 349 30.75 20.25 5.65
CA LEU A 349 29.31 20.12 5.57
C LEU A 349 28.68 21.33 4.86
N ALA A 350 27.55 21.10 4.17
CA ALA A 350 26.78 22.16 3.53
C ALA A 350 25.64 22.64 4.42
N ARG A 351 25.29 23.94 4.32
CA ARG A 351 24.10 24.53 4.91
C ARG A 351 22.99 24.62 3.87
N ARG A 352 21.75 24.47 4.30
CA ARG A 352 20.57 24.61 3.42
C ARG A 352 20.39 26.05 2.96
N GLY A 353 19.90 26.25 1.72
CA GLY A 353 19.30 27.50 1.30
C GLY A 353 19.92 28.22 0.10
N GLU A 354 20.84 27.60 -0.60
CA GLU A 354 21.44 28.20 -1.80
C GLU A 354 20.59 27.88 -3.05
N GLN A 355 20.31 28.90 -3.89
CA GLN A 355 19.50 28.72 -5.08
C GLN A 355 20.31 28.40 -6.35
N ASN A 356 21.56 28.90 -6.47
CA ASN A 356 22.44 28.67 -7.62
C ASN A 356 23.59 27.73 -7.28
N THR A 357 23.25 26.49 -6.93
CA THR A 357 24.23 25.52 -6.41
C THR A 357 25.20 25.02 -7.46
N GLY A 358 24.77 24.85 -8.70
CA GLY A 358 25.60 24.33 -9.78
C GLY A 358 26.83 25.21 -10.10
N ASP A 359 26.62 26.52 -10.23
CA ASP A 359 27.69 27.48 -10.53
C ASP A 359 28.74 27.56 -9.40
N LEU A 360 28.31 27.39 -8.16
CA LEU A 360 29.18 27.36 -6.99
C LEU A 360 30.09 26.14 -6.98
N LEU A 361 29.54 24.96 -7.30
CA LEU A 361 30.29 23.70 -7.29
C LEU A 361 31.30 23.58 -8.43
N ILE A 362 31.08 24.26 -9.57
CA ILE A 362 31.99 24.27 -10.72
C ILE A 362 32.95 25.49 -10.66
N SER A 363 32.91 26.29 -9.59
CA SER A 363 33.69 27.51 -9.46
C SER A 363 35.21 27.25 -9.34
N PRO A 364 36.06 28.23 -9.70
CA PRO A 364 37.50 28.13 -9.50
C PRO A 364 37.90 27.89 -8.03
N ARG A 365 37.05 28.31 -7.08
CA ARG A 365 37.28 28.08 -5.65
C ARG A 365 37.09 26.60 -5.26
N MET A 366 36.16 25.90 -5.91
CA MET A 366 35.99 24.45 -5.71
C MET A 366 37.20 23.68 -6.24
N ASN A 367 37.75 24.11 -7.42
CA ASN A 367 38.98 23.53 -7.97
C ASN A 367 40.14 23.71 -7.01
N ALA A 368 40.39 24.94 -6.52
CA ALA A 368 41.44 25.24 -5.56
C ALA A 368 41.29 24.46 -4.25
N LEU A 369 40.04 24.30 -3.79
CA LEU A 369 39.72 23.48 -2.60
C LEU A 369 40.08 22.00 -2.82
N LEU A 370 39.74 21.43 -3.97
CA LEU A 370 40.04 20.03 -4.29
C LEU A 370 41.56 19.82 -4.50
N ASP A 371 42.27 20.74 -5.15
CA ASP A 371 43.70 20.66 -5.33
C ASP A 371 44.41 20.67 -3.96
N TRP A 372 44.07 21.60 -3.06
CA TRP A 372 44.56 21.61 -1.70
C TRP A 372 44.23 20.33 -0.94
N ALA A 373 42.98 19.84 -1.07
CA ALA A 373 42.54 18.63 -0.42
C ALA A 373 43.31 17.39 -0.88
N ARG A 374 43.68 17.31 -2.17
CA ARG A 374 44.52 16.22 -2.74
C ARG A 374 45.91 16.15 -2.08
N GLU A 375 46.46 17.28 -1.64
CA GLU A 375 47.74 17.33 -0.93
C GLU A 375 47.61 16.88 0.53
N CYS A 376 46.50 17.26 1.19
CA CYS A 376 46.31 17.06 2.61
C CYS A 376 45.69 15.69 2.97
N PHE A 377 44.90 15.09 2.08
CA PHE A 377 44.12 13.89 2.34
C PHE A 377 44.51 12.73 1.41
N ASP A 378 44.34 11.52 1.93
CA ASP A 378 44.59 10.27 1.20
C ASP A 378 43.35 9.82 0.40
N PHE A 379 42.15 10.24 0.84
CA PHE A 379 40.90 9.94 0.20
C PHE A 379 39.85 11.04 0.42
N ILE A 380 39.15 11.43 -0.63
CA ILE A 380 38.15 12.51 -0.63
C ILE A 380 36.85 11.95 -1.19
N VAL A 381 35.76 12.10 -0.42
CA VAL A 381 34.41 11.64 -0.84
C VAL A 381 33.52 12.86 -1.04
N LEU A 382 32.96 13.02 -2.23
CA LEU A 382 32.01 14.06 -2.57
C LEU A 382 30.59 13.46 -2.60
N ASP A 383 29.72 13.88 -1.69
CA ASP A 383 28.29 13.51 -1.71
C ASP A 383 27.52 14.51 -2.57
N LEU A 384 27.16 14.11 -3.80
CA LEU A 384 26.46 14.97 -4.75
C LEU A 384 24.95 14.80 -4.73
N PRO A 385 24.15 15.78 -5.19
CA PRO A 385 22.72 15.64 -5.36
C PRO A 385 22.36 14.51 -6.35
N PRO A 386 21.11 14.02 -6.34
CA PRO A 386 20.67 13.02 -7.32
C PRO A 386 20.62 13.63 -8.73
N MET A 387 21.03 12.86 -9.72
CA MET A 387 21.12 13.31 -11.12
C MET A 387 19.79 13.72 -11.72
N SER A 388 18.67 13.15 -11.25
CA SER A 388 17.32 13.57 -11.67
C SER A 388 16.90 14.96 -11.16
N ALA A 389 17.60 15.50 -10.16
CA ALA A 389 17.27 16.79 -9.56
C ALA A 389 18.24 17.91 -9.98
N ALA A 390 19.45 17.57 -10.42
CA ALA A 390 20.49 18.53 -10.77
C ALA A 390 21.57 17.93 -11.67
N SER A 391 22.10 18.73 -12.58
CA SER A 391 23.28 18.41 -13.41
C SER A 391 24.61 18.61 -12.68
N ASP A 392 24.57 18.92 -11.39
CA ASP A 392 25.77 19.21 -10.58
C ASP A 392 26.76 18.04 -10.58
N ALA A 393 26.26 16.79 -10.68
CA ALA A 393 27.09 15.59 -10.73
C ALA A 393 27.92 15.52 -12.04
N GLU A 394 27.37 15.94 -13.16
CA GLU A 394 28.04 15.99 -14.46
C GLU A 394 29.14 17.03 -14.44
N GLY A 395 28.85 18.27 -14.01
CA GLY A 395 29.84 19.32 -13.90
C GLY A 395 30.99 19.00 -12.93
N MET A 396 30.71 18.29 -11.85
CA MET A 396 31.71 17.87 -10.86
C MET A 396 32.52 16.65 -11.32
N ALA A 397 32.04 15.88 -12.31
CA ALA A 397 32.71 14.70 -12.81
C ALA A 397 34.04 15.03 -13.49
N ASP A 398 34.21 16.25 -14.01
CA ASP A 398 35.49 16.70 -14.58
C ASP A 398 36.56 17.05 -13.52
N LEU A 399 36.15 17.24 -12.27
CA LEU A 399 37.02 17.59 -11.14
C LEU A 399 37.42 16.37 -10.29
N ALA A 400 36.75 15.25 -10.45
CA ALA A 400 37.00 14.04 -9.70
C ALA A 400 37.78 12.98 -10.49
N ASP A 401 38.31 12.00 -9.78
CA ASP A 401 39.05 10.88 -10.37
C ASP A 401 38.11 9.71 -10.70
N ALA A 402 37.03 9.55 -9.90
CA ALA A 402 36.09 8.47 -10.12
C ALA A 402 34.68 8.82 -9.62
N SER A 403 33.70 8.08 -10.12
CA SER A 403 32.29 8.19 -9.72
C SER A 403 31.69 6.83 -9.34
N LEU A 404 30.82 6.84 -8.32
CA LEU A 404 30.06 5.71 -7.81
C LEU A 404 28.58 6.02 -7.87
N LEU A 405 27.80 5.22 -8.60
CA LEU A 405 26.35 5.34 -8.65
C LEU A 405 25.68 4.48 -7.57
N VAL A 406 24.91 5.10 -6.70
CA VAL A 406 24.10 4.39 -5.69
C VAL A 406 22.71 4.16 -6.25
N VAL A 407 22.34 2.90 -6.39
CA VAL A 407 21.04 2.45 -6.92
C VAL A 407 20.27 1.77 -5.81
N ARG A 408 19.06 2.24 -5.52
CA ARG A 408 18.21 1.59 -4.53
C ARG A 408 17.44 0.44 -5.15
N GLN A 409 17.39 -0.70 -4.44
CA GLN A 409 16.59 -1.86 -4.84
C GLN A 409 15.14 -1.44 -5.17
N ASN A 410 14.66 -1.83 -6.35
CA ASN A 410 13.30 -1.62 -6.83
C ASN A 410 12.85 -0.13 -6.83
N ALA A 411 13.76 0.79 -7.14
CA ALA A 411 13.46 2.23 -7.17
C ALA A 411 13.40 2.77 -8.61
N ALA A 412 14.51 2.72 -9.34
CA ALA A 412 14.62 3.27 -10.69
C ALA A 412 14.53 2.18 -11.76
N ALA A 413 14.06 2.56 -12.96
CA ALA A 413 14.03 1.69 -14.12
C ALA A 413 15.44 1.57 -14.74
N ALA A 414 15.79 0.39 -15.26
CA ALA A 414 17.09 0.12 -15.84
C ALA A 414 17.48 1.06 -16.99
N PRO A 415 16.60 1.42 -17.94
CA PRO A 415 16.96 2.37 -18.99
C PRO A 415 17.34 3.76 -18.46
N ALA A 416 16.66 4.25 -17.42
CA ALA A 416 16.98 5.54 -16.82
C ALA A 416 18.32 5.51 -16.07
N LEU A 417 18.68 4.36 -15.46
CA LEU A 417 19.98 4.16 -14.84
C LEU A 417 21.10 4.11 -15.88
N ASN A 418 20.90 3.46 -17.02
CA ASN A 418 21.88 3.42 -18.10
C ASN A 418 22.12 4.82 -18.70
N ASN A 419 21.09 5.62 -18.86
CA ASN A 419 21.24 7.02 -19.26
C ASN A 419 22.09 7.81 -18.26
N ALA A 420 21.88 7.60 -16.95
CA ALA A 420 22.69 8.24 -15.92
C ALA A 420 24.15 7.76 -15.93
N VAL A 421 24.40 6.47 -16.17
CA VAL A 421 25.76 5.93 -16.34
C VAL A 421 26.43 6.55 -17.56
N ALA A 422 25.74 6.60 -18.70
CA ALA A 422 26.26 7.18 -19.93
C ALA A 422 26.59 8.69 -19.78
N SER A 423 25.74 9.42 -19.04
CA SER A 423 26.00 10.83 -18.71
C SER A 423 27.27 11.00 -17.89
N LEU A 424 27.50 10.16 -16.87
CA LEU A 424 28.73 10.20 -16.06
C LEU A 424 29.98 9.76 -16.85
N ASP A 425 29.85 8.76 -17.71
CA ASP A 425 30.97 8.21 -18.50
C ASP A 425 31.47 9.17 -19.60
N GLY A 426 30.64 10.15 -19.98
CA GLY A 426 31.01 11.23 -20.89
C GLY A 426 32.02 12.24 -20.33
N HIS A 427 32.35 12.16 -19.03
CA HIS A 427 33.23 13.08 -18.32
C HIS A 427 34.57 12.44 -17.91
N LYS A 428 35.42 13.23 -17.26
CA LYS A 428 36.79 12.82 -16.90
C LYS A 428 36.82 11.77 -15.78
N ALA A 429 35.87 11.81 -14.84
CA ALA A 429 35.80 10.84 -13.75
C ALA A 429 35.48 9.44 -14.28
N LYS A 430 36.32 8.46 -13.98
CA LYS A 430 36.08 7.07 -14.30
C LYS A 430 34.85 6.56 -13.59
N VAL A 431 33.86 6.05 -14.31
CA VAL A 431 32.69 5.39 -13.67
C VAL A 431 33.14 4.05 -13.11
N LEU A 432 33.30 3.95 -11.79
CA LEU A 432 33.69 2.68 -11.12
C LEU A 432 32.60 1.62 -11.27
N GLY A 433 31.35 2.07 -11.33
CA GLY A 433 30.18 1.22 -11.42
C GLY A 433 29.08 1.63 -10.44
N CYS A 434 28.18 0.69 -10.15
CA CYS A 434 27.06 0.92 -9.24
C CYS A 434 27.06 -0.02 -8.03
N VAL A 435 26.47 0.45 -6.92
CA VAL A 435 26.20 -0.32 -5.73
C VAL A 435 24.69 -0.40 -5.51
N LEU A 436 24.14 -1.62 -5.35
CA LEU A 436 22.75 -1.84 -5.06
C LEU A 436 22.49 -1.65 -3.56
N ASN A 437 21.78 -0.60 -3.20
CA ASN A 437 21.52 -0.22 -1.80
C ASN A 437 20.15 -0.67 -1.30
N ASN A 438 20.04 -0.82 0.00
CA ASN A 438 18.79 -1.16 0.69
C ASN A 438 18.23 -2.54 0.30
N VAL A 439 19.12 -3.51 0.11
CA VAL A 439 18.77 -4.88 -0.31
C VAL A 439 18.19 -5.66 0.86
N TYR A 440 16.96 -6.11 0.69
CA TYR A 440 16.32 -7.02 1.65
C TYR A 440 16.80 -8.44 1.43
N ALA A 441 17.39 -9.05 2.47
CA ALA A 441 17.78 -10.44 2.43
C ALA A 441 16.53 -11.33 2.43
N THR A 442 16.19 -11.91 1.30
CA THR A 442 15.19 -12.96 1.19
C THR A 442 15.82 -14.29 1.61
N GLN A 443 15.16 -15.03 2.50
CA GLN A 443 15.65 -16.37 2.90
C GLN A 443 15.76 -17.33 1.70
N LEU A 444 15.07 -17.06 0.61
CA LEU A 444 15.10 -17.84 -0.64
C LEU A 444 16.38 -17.60 -1.48
N SER A 445 16.99 -16.42 -1.39
CA SER A 445 18.24 -16.13 -2.11
C SER A 445 19.49 -16.62 -1.39
N THR A 446 19.38 -17.03 -0.13
CA THR A 446 20.49 -17.51 0.69
C THR A 446 21.00 -18.89 0.27
N GLY A 447 20.26 -19.61 -0.57
CA GLY A 447 20.59 -20.99 -0.99
C GLY A 447 21.65 -21.11 -2.08
N GLN A 448 21.92 -20.06 -2.85
CA GLN A 448 22.81 -20.19 -4.03
C GLN A 448 24.16 -19.46 -3.95
N ASN A 449 24.39 -18.51 -3.01
CA ASN A 449 25.66 -17.76 -3.01
C ASN A 449 26.36 -17.56 -1.66
N TYR A 450 25.91 -18.16 -0.55
CA TYR A 450 26.55 -18.04 0.76
C TYR A 450 26.71 -19.39 1.49
N GLY A 451 27.28 -20.35 0.82
CA GLY A 451 27.74 -21.58 1.46
C GLY A 451 28.98 -21.36 2.32
N GLY A 452 28.88 -20.63 3.44
CA GLY A 452 30.05 -20.43 4.29
C GLY A 452 29.87 -19.73 5.63
N TYR A 453 28.86 -18.89 5.81
CA TYR A 453 28.82 -17.99 6.98
C TYR A 453 27.63 -18.15 7.95
N SER A 454 26.78 -19.16 7.81
CA SER A 454 25.70 -19.40 8.79
C SER A 454 26.15 -20.07 10.10
N LYS A 455 27.42 -20.49 10.21
CA LYS A 455 27.95 -21.17 11.40
C LYS A 455 28.51 -20.25 12.49
N TYR A 456 28.62 -18.96 12.27
CA TYR A 456 29.21 -18.00 13.23
C TYR A 456 28.26 -17.18 14.08
N SER A 457 26.96 -17.44 14.04
CA SER A 457 26.00 -16.70 14.90
C SER A 457 25.84 -17.23 16.33
N HIS A 458 26.65 -18.29 16.71
CA HIS A 458 26.56 -18.93 18.05
C HIS A 458 27.77 -18.65 18.95
N TYR A 459 28.70 -17.76 18.58
CA TYR A 459 29.85 -17.42 19.44
C TYR A 459 29.69 -16.01 20.07
N GLY A 460 28.70 -15.88 20.94
CA GLY A 460 28.43 -14.62 21.67
C GLY A 460 28.07 -14.86 23.13
N HIS A 461 28.51 -15.99 23.73
CA HIS A 461 28.25 -16.26 25.15
C HIS A 461 29.40 -17.01 25.83
N TYR A 462 30.59 -16.41 25.82
CA TYR A 462 31.66 -16.82 26.73
C TYR A 462 32.33 -15.57 27.30
N GLY A 463 31.92 -15.20 28.49
CA GLY A 463 32.51 -14.13 29.27
C GLY A 463 31.90 -14.07 30.66
N ASN A 464 32.12 -15.10 31.46
CA ASN A 464 32.14 -14.97 32.92
C ASN A 464 32.70 -16.23 33.56
N TYR A 465 34.02 -16.32 33.69
CA TYR A 465 34.67 -17.11 34.75
C TYR A 465 35.63 -16.17 35.49
N GLY A 466 35.11 -15.59 36.54
CA GLY A 466 35.85 -14.83 37.56
C GLY A 466 35.91 -15.64 38.83
N SER A 467 37.13 -15.99 39.23
CA SER A 467 37.70 -16.06 40.56
C SER A 467 36.82 -16.54 41.74
N GLY A 468 37.33 -17.54 42.40
CA GLY A 468 37.01 -17.92 43.79
C GLY A 468 37.70 -19.23 44.06
N GLY A 469 38.85 -19.33 44.65
CA GLY A 469 39.19 -18.94 45.99
C GLY A 469 39.36 -20.23 46.79
N SER A 470 40.60 -20.67 46.92
CA SER A 470 41.03 -21.74 47.81
C SER A 470 40.59 -21.55 49.26
N ARG A 471 40.13 -22.60 49.89
CA ARG A 471 40.52 -22.96 51.27
C ARG A 471 39.95 -24.32 51.68
N LYS A 472 40.91 -25.17 52.04
CA LYS A 472 40.95 -26.40 52.85
C LYS A 472 40.50 -27.68 52.17
#